data_b944a65c7bf7de858627fe935c254478
#
_entry.id   b944a65c7bf7de858627fe935c254478
#
_cell.length_a   1.000
_cell.length_b   1.000
_cell.length_c   1.000
_cell.angle_alpha   90.00
_cell.angle_beta   90.00
_cell.angle_gamma   90.00
#
_symmetry.space_group_name_H-M   'P 1'
#
loop_
_entity.id
_entity.type
_entity.pdbx_description
1 polymer ?
#
loop_
_entity_poly.entity_id
_entity_poly.type
_entity_poly.pdbx_seq_one_letter_code
_entity_poly.pdbx_strand_id
1 'polypeptide(L)'
;NMSFSNKIGTVQIVSAPVQNNENDLKHRFVDPHPFVPADDEMRRERCREIFAIQSCGLAKRISHVGSAGAIVGISGGLDSTLALLVAAEAMKRLGKSAADIIGITMPGFGTTGRTYNNALELMRRLGVQIKEIDIKAACEQHMRDIEHNSEIHDITYENTQARERTQILFDMANKHNMLLVGTGDLSELAMGWCTYNGDHMSMYGVNASVPKTLVRYLVEYVASVSDKETAAAVSYTHLTLPTILRV
;
A
#
# COMPACT_ATOMS: atom_id res chain seq x y z
N ASN A 1 19.71 -7.73 43.34
CA ASN A 1 19.62 -9.17 43.05
C ASN A 1 18.30 -9.72 43.59
N MET A 2 17.24 -9.68 42.76
CA MET A 2 16.03 -10.45 43.04
C MET A 2 16.15 -11.79 42.32
N SER A 3 16.34 -12.86 43.08
CA SER A 3 16.28 -14.22 42.59
C SER A 3 14.80 -14.59 42.38
N PHE A 4 14.36 -14.69 41.13
CA PHE A 4 13.11 -15.37 40.79
C PHE A 4 13.28 -16.87 41.05
N SER A 5 12.76 -17.37 42.15
CA SER A 5 12.61 -18.82 42.34
C SER A 5 11.47 -19.29 41.42
N ASN A 6 11.83 -19.94 40.34
CA ASN A 6 10.87 -20.64 39.48
C ASN A 6 10.24 -21.82 40.23
N LYS A 7 9.11 -21.63 40.87
CA LYS A 7 8.20 -22.74 41.15
C LYS A 7 7.49 -23.08 39.82
N ILE A 8 8.13 -23.94 39.05
CA ILE A 8 7.46 -24.56 37.91
C ILE A 8 6.41 -25.51 38.51
N GLY A 9 5.15 -25.09 38.48
CA GLY A 9 4.06 -25.99 38.79
C GLY A 9 4.04 -27.16 37.80
N THR A 10 3.59 -28.32 38.25
CA THR A 10 3.43 -29.50 37.39
C THR A 10 2.53 -29.16 36.21
N VAL A 11 3.11 -29.10 35.03
CA VAL A 11 2.32 -28.93 33.78
C VAL A 11 1.74 -30.29 33.41
N GLN A 12 0.42 -30.43 33.48
CA GLN A 12 -0.27 -31.60 33.00
C GLN A 12 -0.44 -31.48 31.49
N ILE A 13 0.30 -32.27 30.71
CA ILE A 13 0.12 -32.35 29.27
C ILE A 13 -1.06 -33.29 28.99
N VAL A 14 -2.17 -32.73 28.55
CA VAL A 14 -3.31 -33.51 28.05
C VAL A 14 -3.19 -33.60 26.53
N SER A 15 -2.84 -34.78 26.02
CA SER A 15 -2.86 -35.06 24.60
C SER A 15 -4.29 -35.43 24.19
N ALA A 16 -4.95 -34.56 23.45
CA ALA A 16 -6.19 -34.88 22.79
C ALA A 16 -5.89 -35.25 21.34
N PRO A 17 -6.37 -36.41 20.82
CA PRO A 17 -6.24 -36.71 19.41
C PRO A 17 -7.05 -35.69 18.63
N VAL A 18 -6.38 -34.86 17.84
CA VAL A 18 -7.04 -34.00 16.86
C VAL A 18 -7.48 -34.94 15.72
N GLN A 19 -8.74 -35.31 15.69
CA GLN A 19 -9.32 -35.88 14.51
C GLN A 19 -9.41 -34.78 13.47
N ASN A 20 -8.59 -34.86 12.43
CA ASN A 20 -8.77 -34.09 11.21
C ASN A 20 -10.02 -34.63 10.49
N ASN A 21 -11.17 -34.34 11.05
CA ASN A 21 -12.39 -34.43 10.26
C ASN A 21 -12.34 -33.23 9.32
N GLU A 22 -12.39 -33.48 8.03
CA GLU A 22 -12.77 -32.48 7.05
C GLU A 22 -14.19 -32.05 7.41
N ASN A 23 -14.29 -31.14 8.36
CA ASN A 23 -15.55 -30.55 8.77
C ASN A 23 -15.98 -29.61 7.65
N ASP A 24 -16.80 -30.16 6.77
CA ASP A 24 -17.55 -29.40 5.82
C ASP A 24 -18.35 -28.33 6.60
N LEU A 25 -18.00 -27.06 6.44
CA LEU A 25 -18.62 -25.93 7.14
C LEU A 25 -20.07 -25.65 6.65
N LYS A 26 -20.80 -26.69 6.22
CA LYS A 26 -22.15 -26.64 5.65
C LYS A 26 -23.18 -25.88 6.50
N HIS A 27 -22.96 -25.82 7.81
CA HIS A 27 -23.87 -25.19 8.75
C HIS A 27 -23.36 -23.83 9.26
N ARG A 28 -22.20 -23.38 8.80
CA ARG A 28 -21.63 -22.09 9.19
C ARG A 28 -21.45 -21.22 7.97
N PHE A 29 -22.26 -20.19 7.85
CA PHE A 29 -22.02 -19.14 6.85
C PHE A 29 -20.71 -18.42 7.20
N VAL A 30 -19.79 -18.37 6.25
CA VAL A 30 -18.56 -17.56 6.31
C VAL A 30 -18.67 -16.52 5.21
N ASP A 31 -18.80 -15.26 5.60
CA ASP A 31 -18.85 -14.17 4.64
C ASP A 31 -17.50 -14.05 3.91
N PRO A 32 -17.47 -14.16 2.58
CA PRO A 32 -16.23 -14.00 1.81
C PRO A 32 -15.69 -12.55 1.85
N HIS A 33 -16.53 -11.58 2.26
CA HIS A 33 -16.17 -10.18 2.33
C HIS A 33 -16.53 -9.53 3.66
N PRO A 34 -16.04 -10.03 4.81
CA PRO A 34 -16.53 -9.66 6.15
C PRO A 34 -16.30 -8.17 6.50
N PHE A 35 -15.41 -7.50 5.78
CA PHE A 35 -15.09 -6.08 5.99
C PHE A 35 -15.86 -5.14 5.06
N VAL A 36 -16.65 -5.68 4.12
CA VAL A 36 -17.37 -4.89 3.12
C VAL A 36 -18.87 -5.03 3.38
N PRO A 37 -19.56 -3.96 3.76
CA PRO A 37 -21.02 -4.00 3.92
C PRO A 37 -21.72 -4.45 2.63
N ALA A 38 -22.67 -5.36 2.74
CA ALA A 38 -23.43 -5.86 1.59
C ALA A 38 -24.39 -4.78 1.03
N ASP A 39 -24.92 -3.93 1.90
CA ASP A 39 -25.78 -2.82 1.54
C ASP A 39 -24.95 -1.66 0.93
N ASP A 40 -25.42 -1.12 -0.21
CA ASP A 40 -24.70 -0.09 -0.97
C ASP A 40 -24.61 1.25 -0.24
N GLU A 41 -25.66 1.64 0.48
CA GLU A 41 -25.67 2.90 1.24
C GLU A 41 -24.74 2.81 2.45
N MET A 42 -24.83 1.73 3.22
CA MET A 42 -23.91 1.46 4.32
C MET A 42 -22.47 1.37 3.84
N ARG A 43 -22.22 0.74 2.69
CA ARG A 43 -20.86 0.64 2.12
C ARG A 43 -20.33 2.01 1.74
N ARG A 44 -21.15 2.85 1.11
CA ARG A 44 -20.76 4.21 0.72
C ARG A 44 -20.45 5.07 1.96
N GLU A 45 -21.28 5.00 2.99
CA GLU A 45 -21.04 5.71 4.25
C GLU A 45 -19.76 5.24 4.93
N ARG A 46 -19.54 3.94 5.01
CA ARG A 46 -18.31 3.36 5.56
C ARG A 46 -17.07 3.81 4.78
N CYS A 47 -17.13 3.82 3.46
CA CYS A 47 -16.02 4.31 2.63
C CYS A 47 -15.75 5.80 2.88
N ARG A 48 -16.80 6.62 3.03
CA ARG A 48 -16.69 8.04 3.37
C ARG A 48 -15.96 8.25 4.68
N GLU A 49 -16.35 7.51 5.72
CA GLU A 49 -15.72 7.58 7.05
C GLU A 49 -14.26 7.17 7.02
N ILE A 50 -13.95 6.01 6.41
CA ILE A 50 -12.58 5.50 6.34
C ILE A 50 -11.68 6.46 5.57
N PHE A 51 -12.12 6.95 4.43
CA PHE A 51 -11.34 7.91 3.63
C PHE A 51 -11.11 9.22 4.39
N ALA A 52 -12.11 9.68 5.15
CA ALA A 52 -11.96 10.84 6.02
C ALA A 52 -10.93 10.59 7.15
N ILE A 53 -10.97 9.42 7.80
CA ILE A 53 -10.00 9.04 8.85
C ILE A 53 -8.59 8.99 8.28
N GLN A 54 -8.37 8.32 7.13
CA GLN A 54 -7.07 8.24 6.47
C GLN A 54 -6.51 9.64 6.15
N SER A 55 -7.31 10.48 5.51
CA SER A 55 -6.87 11.82 5.08
C SER A 55 -6.67 12.78 6.25
N CYS A 56 -7.51 12.74 7.29
CA CYS A 56 -7.32 13.52 8.50
C CYS A 56 -6.07 13.08 9.27
N GLY A 57 -5.83 11.76 9.38
CA GLY A 57 -4.65 11.21 10.03
C GLY A 57 -3.36 11.66 9.35
N LEU A 58 -3.31 11.55 8.02
CA LEU A 58 -2.15 12.01 7.24
C LEU A 58 -1.96 13.53 7.34
N ALA A 59 -3.01 14.33 7.21
CA ALA A 59 -2.95 15.78 7.36
C ALA A 59 -2.40 16.18 8.74
N LYS A 60 -2.90 15.52 9.80
CA LYS A 60 -2.40 15.77 11.16
C LYS A 60 -0.93 15.42 11.30
N ARG A 61 -0.48 14.31 10.71
CA ARG A 61 0.92 13.88 10.75
C ARG A 61 1.83 14.87 10.01
N ILE A 62 1.48 15.25 8.79
CA ILE A 62 2.21 16.24 7.99
C ILE A 62 2.35 17.57 8.75
N SER A 63 1.24 18.09 9.30
CA SER A 63 1.25 19.33 10.09
C SER A 63 2.12 19.19 11.34
N HIS A 64 2.03 18.06 12.07
CA HIS A 64 2.76 17.87 13.32
C HIS A 64 4.28 17.81 13.11
N VAL A 65 4.75 17.17 12.07
CA VAL A 65 6.19 17.05 11.78
C VAL A 65 6.75 18.24 10.98
N GLY A 66 5.92 19.20 10.59
CA GLY A 66 6.33 20.36 9.80
C GLY A 66 6.82 20.00 8.39
N SER A 67 6.26 18.91 7.81
CA SER A 67 6.65 18.45 6.47
C SER A 67 6.21 19.43 5.38
N ALA A 68 7.07 19.63 4.38
CA ALA A 68 6.75 20.47 3.23
C ALA A 68 5.59 19.89 2.39
N GLY A 69 5.50 18.57 2.32
CA GLY A 69 4.48 17.85 1.56
C GLY A 69 4.58 16.34 1.74
N ALA A 70 4.21 15.59 0.72
CA ALA A 70 4.24 14.13 0.72
C ALA A 70 4.94 13.55 -0.51
N ILE A 71 5.62 12.41 -0.33
CA ILE A 71 6.13 11.58 -1.41
C ILE A 71 5.36 10.27 -1.42
N VAL A 72 4.95 9.83 -2.60
CA VAL A 72 4.23 8.57 -2.80
C VAL A 72 4.87 7.81 -3.95
N GLY A 73 5.23 6.54 -3.72
CA GLY A 73 5.62 5.63 -4.79
C GLY A 73 4.38 5.14 -5.54
N ILE A 74 4.33 5.34 -6.86
CA ILE A 74 3.16 5.02 -7.68
C ILE A 74 3.49 3.88 -8.62
N SER A 75 2.95 2.69 -8.32
CA SER A 75 3.07 1.49 -9.16
C SER A 75 1.98 1.40 -10.25
N GLY A 76 0.89 2.17 -10.10
CA GLY A 76 -0.32 2.06 -10.89
C GLY A 76 -1.29 0.99 -10.37
N GLY A 77 -1.02 0.38 -9.21
CA GLY A 77 -1.93 -0.51 -8.50
C GLY A 77 -2.95 0.23 -7.63
N LEU A 78 -3.97 -0.49 -7.15
CA LEU A 78 -5.05 0.09 -6.33
C LEU A 78 -4.53 0.72 -5.04
N ASP A 79 -3.56 0.10 -4.38
CA ASP A 79 -3.03 0.56 -3.09
C ASP A 79 -2.30 1.90 -3.23
N SER A 80 -1.43 2.03 -4.25
CA SER A 80 -0.76 3.28 -4.54
C SER A 80 -1.72 4.35 -5.04
N THR A 81 -2.78 3.96 -5.77
CA THR A 81 -3.86 4.86 -6.17
C THR A 81 -4.59 5.41 -4.95
N LEU A 82 -5.04 4.55 -4.03
CA LEU A 82 -5.70 4.98 -2.81
C LEU A 82 -4.80 5.88 -1.97
N ALA A 83 -3.53 5.51 -1.79
CA ALA A 83 -2.57 6.33 -1.04
C ALA A 83 -2.39 7.73 -1.64
N LEU A 84 -2.34 7.83 -2.96
CA LEU A 84 -2.25 9.11 -3.66
C LEU A 84 -3.51 9.96 -3.49
N LEU A 85 -4.70 9.35 -3.59
CA LEU A 85 -5.98 10.03 -3.36
C LEU A 85 -6.10 10.55 -1.92
N VAL A 86 -5.69 9.73 -0.94
CA VAL A 86 -5.62 10.12 0.48
C VAL A 86 -4.66 11.29 0.68
N ALA A 87 -3.48 11.26 0.03
CA ALA A 87 -2.50 12.33 0.10
C ALA A 87 -3.05 13.64 -0.50
N ALA A 88 -3.72 13.58 -1.65
CA ALA A 88 -4.34 14.75 -2.28
C ALA A 88 -5.41 15.38 -1.38
N GLU A 89 -6.30 14.57 -0.79
CA GLU A 89 -7.31 15.05 0.15
C GLU A 89 -6.66 15.62 1.44
N ALA A 90 -5.59 15.01 1.94
CA ALA A 90 -4.86 15.51 3.09
C ALA A 90 -4.24 16.89 2.82
N MET A 91 -3.64 17.12 1.64
CA MET A 91 -3.14 18.43 1.23
C MET A 91 -4.25 19.47 1.17
N LYS A 92 -5.39 19.13 0.57
CA LYS A 92 -6.57 20.00 0.52
C LYS A 92 -7.04 20.42 1.93
N ARG A 93 -7.07 19.47 2.88
CA ARG A 93 -7.42 19.74 4.30
C ARG A 93 -6.45 20.67 4.99
N LEU A 94 -5.20 20.68 4.57
CA LEU A 94 -4.16 21.58 5.08
C LEU A 94 -4.15 22.96 4.38
N GLY A 95 -5.03 23.19 3.40
CA GLY A 95 -4.99 24.40 2.57
C GLY A 95 -3.78 24.44 1.63
N LYS A 96 -3.16 23.27 1.37
CA LYS A 96 -2.03 23.09 0.47
C LYS A 96 -2.50 22.63 -0.92
N SER A 97 -1.59 22.69 -1.89
CA SER A 97 -1.84 22.24 -3.25
C SER A 97 -1.49 20.75 -3.44
N ALA A 98 -2.11 20.10 -4.41
CA ALA A 98 -1.66 18.81 -4.89
C ALA A 98 -0.22 18.86 -5.46
N ALA A 99 0.24 20.03 -5.90
CA ALA A 99 1.64 20.24 -6.30
C ALA A 99 2.64 20.12 -5.13
N ASP A 100 2.18 20.08 -3.88
CA ASP A 100 3.01 19.75 -2.71
C ASP A 100 3.15 18.22 -2.51
N ILE A 101 2.70 17.41 -3.49
CA ILE A 101 2.93 15.98 -3.54
C ILE A 101 3.89 15.67 -4.69
N ILE A 102 4.86 14.80 -4.45
CA ILE A 102 5.70 14.22 -5.49
C ILE A 102 5.31 12.75 -5.64
N GLY A 103 4.67 12.40 -6.76
CA GLY A 103 4.42 11.03 -7.15
C GLY A 103 5.63 10.49 -7.93
N ILE A 104 6.19 9.39 -7.47
CA ILE A 104 7.38 8.79 -8.08
C ILE A 104 7.01 7.43 -8.67
N THR A 105 7.18 7.29 -9.98
CA THR A 105 7.12 5.99 -10.65
C THR A 105 8.53 5.49 -10.96
N MET A 106 8.77 4.23 -10.67
CA MET A 106 10.10 3.62 -10.78
C MET A 106 10.01 2.34 -11.61
N PRO A 107 10.02 2.47 -12.95
CA PRO A 107 10.00 1.30 -13.82
C PRO A 107 11.21 0.41 -13.56
N GLY A 108 10.94 -0.88 -13.36
CA GLY A 108 11.93 -1.95 -13.25
C GLY A 108 11.77 -2.93 -14.41
N PHE A 109 12.33 -4.14 -14.26
CA PHE A 109 12.34 -5.14 -15.32
C PHE A 109 10.95 -5.72 -15.65
N GLY A 110 10.01 -5.76 -14.67
CA GLY A 110 8.66 -6.30 -14.83
C GLY A 110 7.55 -5.26 -15.04
N THR A 111 7.88 -3.99 -15.25
CA THR A 111 6.87 -2.93 -15.37
C THR A 111 6.12 -3.03 -16.70
N THR A 112 4.78 -3.20 -16.64
CA THR A 112 3.93 -3.23 -17.85
C THR A 112 3.53 -1.82 -18.28
N GLY A 113 3.45 -1.57 -19.61
CA GLY A 113 3.12 -0.25 -20.14
C GLY A 113 1.75 0.28 -19.70
N ARG A 114 0.76 -0.60 -19.44
CA ARG A 114 -0.59 -0.20 -19.06
C ARG A 114 -0.67 0.38 -17.64
N THR A 115 -0.14 -0.31 -16.64
CA THR A 115 -0.12 0.17 -15.25
C THR A 115 0.69 1.45 -15.12
N TYR A 116 1.79 1.54 -15.85
CA TYR A 116 2.61 2.74 -15.95
C TYR A 116 1.83 3.94 -16.50
N ASN A 117 1.15 3.78 -17.64
CA ASN A 117 0.36 4.86 -18.25
C ASN A 117 -0.79 5.32 -17.34
N ASN A 118 -1.46 4.39 -16.67
CA ASN A 118 -2.50 4.71 -15.70
C ASN A 118 -1.96 5.53 -14.52
N ALA A 119 -0.78 5.17 -14.01
CA ALA A 119 -0.12 5.92 -12.94
C ALA A 119 0.16 7.36 -13.36
N LEU A 120 0.73 7.57 -14.55
CA LEU A 120 1.03 8.90 -15.08
C LEU A 120 -0.23 9.72 -15.29
N GLU A 121 -1.28 9.14 -15.87
CA GLU A 121 -2.53 9.85 -16.14
C GLU A 121 -3.20 10.27 -14.82
N LEU A 122 -3.27 9.40 -13.83
CA LEU A 122 -3.81 9.73 -12.53
C LEU A 122 -3.03 10.89 -11.87
N MET A 123 -1.71 10.82 -11.87
CA MET A 123 -0.86 11.88 -11.31
C MET A 123 -1.06 13.22 -12.00
N ARG A 124 -1.16 13.22 -13.34
CA ARG A 124 -1.44 14.45 -14.12
C ARG A 124 -2.79 15.06 -13.77
N ARG A 125 -3.84 14.23 -13.69
CA ARG A 125 -5.20 14.70 -13.37
C ARG A 125 -5.32 15.28 -11.97
N LEU A 126 -4.60 14.71 -11.03
CA LEU A 126 -4.55 15.23 -9.65
C LEU A 126 -3.67 16.48 -9.52
N GLY A 127 -2.88 16.82 -10.53
CA GLY A 127 -1.97 17.98 -10.49
C GLY A 127 -0.79 17.81 -9.55
N VAL A 128 -0.34 16.56 -9.29
CA VAL A 128 0.85 16.29 -8.46
C VAL A 128 2.11 16.42 -9.30
N GLN A 129 3.25 16.71 -8.64
CA GLN A 129 4.55 16.68 -9.30
C GLN A 129 4.92 15.23 -9.65
N ILE A 130 5.32 14.99 -10.89
CA ILE A 130 5.65 13.65 -11.38
C ILE A 130 7.16 13.52 -11.51
N LYS A 131 7.70 12.44 -10.93
CA LYS A 131 9.08 12.01 -11.18
C LYS A 131 9.09 10.57 -11.66
N GLU A 132 9.93 10.33 -12.64
CA GLU A 132 10.23 9.00 -13.15
C GLU A 132 11.70 8.69 -12.91
N ILE A 133 11.97 7.55 -12.27
CA ILE A 133 13.32 7.11 -11.94
C ILE A 133 13.46 5.65 -12.37
N ASP A 134 14.24 5.40 -13.42
CA ASP A 134 14.57 4.02 -13.86
C ASP A 134 15.57 3.41 -12.86
N ILE A 135 15.18 2.29 -12.26
CA ILE A 135 15.99 1.59 -11.26
C ILE A 135 16.86 0.47 -11.85
N LYS A 136 16.75 0.18 -13.14
CA LYS A 136 17.42 -0.98 -13.75
C LYS A 136 18.92 -0.95 -13.58
N ALA A 137 19.54 0.18 -13.91
CA ALA A 137 21.00 0.31 -13.83
C ALA A 137 21.52 0.13 -12.39
N ALA A 138 20.82 0.66 -11.39
CA ALA A 138 21.17 0.49 -9.97
C ALA A 138 21.02 -0.97 -9.54
N CYS A 139 19.90 -1.61 -9.90
CA CYS A 139 19.66 -3.03 -9.60
C CYS A 139 20.70 -3.94 -10.28
N GLU A 140 21.05 -3.69 -11.54
CA GLU A 140 22.09 -4.43 -12.25
C GLU A 140 23.45 -4.28 -11.59
N GLN A 141 23.82 -3.06 -11.17
CA GLN A 141 25.06 -2.84 -10.44
C GLN A 141 25.06 -3.60 -9.13
N HIS A 142 23.97 -3.51 -8.35
CA HIS A 142 23.85 -4.23 -7.09
C HIS A 142 23.95 -5.75 -7.28
N MET A 143 23.30 -6.32 -8.31
CA MET A 143 23.38 -7.75 -8.60
C MET A 143 24.82 -8.17 -8.97
N ARG A 144 25.54 -7.35 -9.72
CA ARG A 144 26.97 -7.61 -10.02
C ARG A 144 27.83 -7.61 -8.74
N ASP A 145 27.58 -6.66 -7.84
CA ASP A 145 28.35 -6.52 -6.60
C ASP A 145 28.16 -7.70 -5.65
N ILE A 146 26.99 -8.33 -5.68
CA ILE A 146 26.68 -9.54 -4.88
C ILE A 146 26.87 -10.85 -5.66
N GLU A 147 27.47 -10.79 -6.86
CA GLU A 147 27.73 -11.94 -7.74
C GLU A 147 26.46 -12.74 -8.12
N HIS A 148 25.30 -12.06 -8.17
CA HIS A 148 24.03 -12.67 -8.57
C HIS A 148 23.84 -12.54 -10.09
N ASN A 149 23.44 -13.65 -10.75
CA ASN A 149 23.10 -13.64 -12.17
C ASN A 149 21.72 -12.99 -12.38
N SER A 150 21.66 -11.85 -13.04
CA SER A 150 20.43 -11.09 -13.30
C SER A 150 19.38 -11.81 -14.17
N GLU A 151 19.76 -12.91 -14.85
CA GLU A 151 18.83 -13.75 -15.61
C GLU A 151 18.06 -14.74 -14.71
N ILE A 152 18.50 -14.91 -13.46
CA ILE A 152 17.81 -15.74 -12.47
C ILE A 152 16.79 -14.88 -11.74
N HIS A 153 15.53 -15.04 -12.09
CA HIS A 153 14.40 -14.29 -11.50
C HIS A 153 13.91 -14.98 -10.22
N ASP A 154 14.76 -15.01 -9.22
CA ASP A 154 14.48 -15.57 -7.89
C ASP A 154 14.09 -14.46 -6.88
N ILE A 155 14.01 -14.84 -5.61
CA ILE A 155 13.68 -13.92 -4.52
C ILE A 155 14.73 -12.78 -4.36
N THR A 156 15.99 -13.02 -4.72
CA THR A 156 17.05 -12.01 -4.68
C THR A 156 16.80 -10.94 -5.71
N TYR A 157 16.47 -11.37 -6.92
CA TYR A 157 16.12 -10.48 -8.03
C TYR A 157 14.93 -9.58 -7.72
N GLU A 158 13.85 -10.14 -7.15
CA GLU A 158 12.65 -9.37 -6.80
C GLU A 158 12.92 -8.42 -5.62
N ASN A 159 13.58 -8.93 -4.57
CA ASN A 159 13.85 -8.13 -3.37
C ASN A 159 14.83 -6.98 -3.61
N THR A 160 15.79 -7.15 -4.51
CA THR A 160 16.72 -6.07 -4.91
C THR A 160 15.94 -4.89 -5.48
N GLN A 161 15.00 -5.13 -6.39
CA GLN A 161 14.19 -4.07 -6.99
C GLN A 161 13.29 -3.38 -5.95
N ALA A 162 12.67 -4.16 -5.04
CA ALA A 162 11.80 -3.60 -4.00
C ALA A 162 12.59 -2.71 -3.04
N ARG A 163 13.79 -3.12 -2.63
CA ARG A 163 14.64 -2.32 -1.73
C ARG A 163 15.20 -1.08 -2.40
N GLU A 164 15.58 -1.17 -3.67
CA GLU A 164 16.03 -0.01 -4.44
C GLU A 164 14.95 1.07 -4.53
N ARG A 165 13.71 0.68 -4.83
CA ARG A 165 12.58 1.63 -4.82
C ARG A 165 12.40 2.29 -3.47
N THR A 166 12.48 1.52 -2.40
CA THR A 166 12.30 2.02 -1.04
C THR A 166 13.40 2.99 -0.65
N GLN A 167 14.66 2.68 -0.94
CA GLN A 167 15.80 3.56 -0.69
C GLN A 167 15.61 4.91 -1.40
N ILE A 168 15.31 4.90 -2.68
CA ILE A 168 15.07 6.12 -3.47
C ILE A 168 13.93 6.95 -2.85
N LEU A 169 12.84 6.32 -2.45
CA LEU A 169 11.71 7.03 -1.87
C LEU A 169 12.07 7.73 -0.55
N PHE A 170 12.83 7.08 0.32
CA PHE A 170 13.30 7.68 1.58
C PHE A 170 14.28 8.83 1.33
N ASP A 171 15.23 8.66 0.42
CA ASP A 171 16.21 9.70 0.08
C ASP A 171 15.54 10.92 -0.56
N MET A 172 14.54 10.69 -1.42
CA MET A 172 13.74 11.77 -1.98
C MET A 172 12.91 12.48 -0.91
N ALA A 173 12.37 11.76 0.07
CA ALA A 173 11.65 12.36 1.18
C ALA A 173 12.57 13.27 2.02
N ASN A 174 13.77 12.80 2.33
CA ASN A 174 14.79 13.57 3.04
C ASN A 174 15.21 14.81 2.25
N LYS A 175 15.53 14.63 0.96
CA LYS A 175 15.97 15.71 0.07
C LYS A 175 14.98 16.86 -0.02
N HIS A 176 13.69 16.55 -0.03
CA HIS A 176 12.62 17.54 -0.19
C HIS A 176 11.97 17.96 1.14
N ASN A 177 12.44 17.47 2.28
CA ASN A 177 11.79 17.64 3.60
C ASN A 177 10.30 17.25 3.55
N MET A 178 9.98 16.13 2.93
CA MET A 178 8.64 15.62 2.76
C MET A 178 8.44 14.30 3.51
N LEU A 179 7.17 13.95 3.76
CA LEU A 179 6.79 12.70 4.41
C LEU A 179 6.62 11.60 3.36
N LEU A 180 7.30 10.47 3.52
CA LEU A 180 7.07 9.28 2.70
C LEU A 180 5.79 8.57 3.15
N VAL A 181 4.80 8.53 2.26
CA VAL A 181 3.52 7.86 2.47
C VAL A 181 3.60 6.42 1.96
N GLY A 182 3.32 5.48 2.85
CA GLY A 182 3.28 4.06 2.54
C GLY A 182 1.95 3.63 1.92
N THR A 183 2.03 2.68 1.02
CA THR A 183 0.90 2.16 0.24
C THR A 183 0.41 0.79 0.72
N GLY A 184 1.19 0.05 1.52
CA GLY A 184 0.87 -1.28 2.00
C GLY A 184 -0.43 -1.33 2.80
N ASP A 185 -1.24 -2.35 2.57
CA ASP A 185 -2.54 -2.53 3.20
C ASP A 185 -2.50 -3.50 4.41
N LEU A 186 -3.64 -3.62 5.11
CA LEU A 186 -3.76 -4.50 6.27
C LEU A 186 -3.52 -5.97 5.93
N SER A 187 -3.97 -6.45 4.77
CA SER A 187 -3.84 -7.85 4.38
C SER A 187 -2.37 -8.22 4.11
N GLU A 188 -1.62 -7.33 3.47
CA GLU A 188 -0.17 -7.48 3.29
C GLU A 188 0.56 -7.56 4.63
N LEU A 189 0.23 -6.66 5.56
CA LEU A 189 0.81 -6.65 6.91
C LEU A 189 0.45 -7.91 7.70
N ALA A 190 -0.81 -8.36 7.63
CA ALA A 190 -1.29 -9.53 8.36
C ALA A 190 -0.64 -10.83 7.87
N MET A 191 -0.38 -10.94 6.57
CA MET A 191 0.20 -12.14 5.95
C MET A 191 1.73 -12.08 5.84
N GLY A 192 2.35 -10.93 6.14
CA GLY A 192 3.78 -10.72 5.90
C GLY A 192 4.13 -10.68 4.41
N TRP A 193 3.19 -10.31 3.55
CA TRP A 193 3.37 -10.25 2.10
C TRP A 193 4.08 -8.97 1.69
N CYS A 194 5.38 -8.96 1.86
CA CYS A 194 6.25 -7.83 1.51
C CYS A 194 7.71 -8.26 1.44
N THR A 195 8.55 -7.45 0.79
CA THR A 195 9.99 -7.56 0.92
C THR A 195 10.45 -6.93 2.23
N TYR A 196 11.12 -7.69 3.10
CA TYR A 196 11.69 -7.15 4.33
C TYR A 196 12.71 -6.03 4.02
N ASN A 197 12.62 -4.91 4.73
CA ASN A 197 13.33 -3.66 4.44
C ASN A 197 13.09 -3.12 3.02
N GLY A 198 11.91 -3.35 2.49
CA GLY A 198 11.49 -2.92 1.16
C GLY A 198 10.13 -2.21 1.17
N ASP A 199 9.23 -2.69 0.35
CA ASP A 199 7.94 -2.08 0.03
C ASP A 199 6.97 -1.83 1.20
N HIS A 200 7.13 -2.51 2.34
CA HIS A 200 6.34 -2.24 3.55
C HIS A 200 6.85 -1.04 4.36
N MET A 201 8.05 -0.53 4.07
CA MET A 201 8.63 0.57 4.84
C MET A 201 8.13 1.92 4.37
N SER A 202 7.76 2.75 5.33
CA SER A 202 7.34 4.13 5.09
C SER A 202 7.42 4.96 6.36
N MET A 203 7.25 6.28 6.24
CA MET A 203 7.14 7.16 7.39
C MET A 203 5.71 7.23 7.94
N TYR A 204 4.70 6.95 7.10
CA TYR A 204 3.30 6.88 7.49
C TYR A 204 2.50 6.03 6.51
N GLY A 205 2.00 4.87 6.95
CA GLY A 205 1.19 3.95 6.13
C GLY A 205 -0.29 4.30 6.17
N VAL A 206 -0.82 4.90 5.13
CA VAL A 206 -2.22 5.35 5.08
C VAL A 206 -3.22 4.20 4.91
N ASN A 207 -2.80 3.08 4.33
CA ASN A 207 -3.65 1.92 4.09
C ASN A 207 -3.47 0.81 5.13
N ALA A 208 -2.60 0.98 6.12
CA ALA A 208 -2.20 -0.06 7.08
C ALA A 208 -3.37 -0.71 7.86
N SER A 209 -4.50 -0.02 7.98
CA SER A 209 -5.70 -0.54 8.66
C SER A 209 -6.82 -0.93 7.68
N VAL A 210 -6.57 -0.89 6.37
CA VAL A 210 -7.57 -1.15 5.33
C VAL A 210 -7.30 -2.52 4.70
N PRO A 211 -8.21 -3.50 4.81
CA PRO A 211 -8.03 -4.79 4.16
C PRO A 211 -8.14 -4.66 2.64
N LYS A 212 -7.39 -5.50 1.90
CA LYS A 212 -7.31 -5.50 0.43
C LYS A 212 -8.68 -5.45 -0.26
N THR A 213 -9.65 -6.19 0.25
CA THR A 213 -11.01 -6.22 -0.31
C THR A 213 -11.72 -4.86 -0.23
N LEU A 214 -11.38 -4.03 0.76
CA LEU A 214 -12.01 -2.71 0.94
C LEU A 214 -11.32 -1.60 0.14
N VAL A 215 -10.02 -1.76 -0.19
CA VAL A 215 -9.25 -0.79 -0.99
C VAL A 215 -9.98 -0.44 -2.29
N ARG A 216 -10.48 -1.45 -3.00
CA ARG A 216 -11.24 -1.28 -4.23
C ARG A 216 -12.45 -0.36 -4.05
N TYR A 217 -13.26 -0.63 -3.03
CA TYR A 217 -14.48 0.15 -2.77
C TYR A 217 -14.19 1.58 -2.33
N LEU A 218 -13.08 1.81 -1.65
CA LEU A 218 -12.61 3.16 -1.32
C LEU A 218 -12.22 3.94 -2.57
N VAL A 219 -11.50 3.31 -3.51
CA VAL A 219 -11.16 3.91 -4.79
C VAL A 219 -12.41 4.22 -5.62
N GLU A 220 -13.38 3.29 -5.70
CA GLU A 220 -14.68 3.49 -6.34
C GLU A 220 -15.47 4.64 -5.69
N TYR A 221 -15.49 4.69 -4.35
CA TYR A 221 -16.13 5.78 -3.62
C TYR A 221 -15.52 7.14 -3.99
N VAL A 222 -14.18 7.27 -3.95
CA VAL A 222 -13.51 8.53 -4.31
C VAL A 222 -13.83 8.92 -5.75
N ALA A 223 -13.80 7.97 -6.69
CA ALA A 223 -14.21 8.22 -8.07
C ALA A 223 -15.63 8.76 -8.16
N SER A 224 -16.58 8.21 -7.37
CA SER A 224 -18.00 8.61 -7.40
C SER A 224 -18.28 10.03 -6.88
N VAL A 225 -17.38 10.58 -6.07
CA VAL A 225 -17.52 11.93 -5.47
C VAL A 225 -16.55 12.96 -6.05
N SER A 226 -15.67 12.55 -6.97
CA SER A 226 -14.73 13.40 -7.67
C SER A 226 -15.38 14.05 -8.92
N ASP A 227 -14.71 15.07 -9.49
CA ASP A 227 -15.05 15.60 -10.79
C ASP A 227 -14.92 14.52 -11.88
N LYS A 228 -15.56 14.76 -13.04
CA LYS A 228 -15.63 13.78 -14.13
C LYS A 228 -14.26 13.35 -14.65
N GLU A 229 -13.28 14.24 -14.65
CA GLU A 229 -11.95 13.97 -15.18
C GLU A 229 -11.15 13.10 -14.22
N THR A 230 -11.13 13.44 -12.94
CA THR A 230 -10.50 12.64 -11.87
C THR A 230 -11.20 11.28 -11.76
N ALA A 231 -12.53 11.24 -11.79
CA ALA A 231 -13.31 10.02 -11.78
C ALA A 231 -12.94 9.07 -12.92
N ALA A 232 -12.74 9.59 -14.13
CA ALA A 232 -12.35 8.79 -15.30
C ALA A 232 -10.95 8.18 -15.10
N ALA A 233 -9.96 8.95 -14.62
CA ALA A 233 -8.60 8.45 -14.38
C ALA A 233 -8.57 7.37 -13.29
N VAL A 234 -9.30 7.57 -12.20
CA VAL A 234 -9.43 6.60 -11.11
C VAL A 234 -10.12 5.32 -11.59
N SER A 235 -11.22 5.45 -12.33
CA SER A 235 -11.97 4.31 -12.89
C SER A 235 -11.14 3.49 -13.86
N TYR A 236 -10.29 4.14 -14.66
CA TYR A 236 -9.39 3.45 -15.58
C TYR A 236 -8.39 2.55 -14.86
N THR A 237 -7.83 3.01 -13.76
CA THR A 237 -6.94 2.22 -12.90
C THR A 237 -7.66 1.01 -12.33
N HIS A 238 -8.90 1.18 -11.88
CA HIS A 238 -9.72 0.13 -11.27
C HIS A 238 -10.16 -0.95 -12.27
N LEU A 239 -10.64 -0.56 -13.47
CA LEU A 239 -11.18 -1.50 -14.46
C LEU A 239 -10.11 -2.34 -15.16
N THR A 240 -8.85 -1.93 -15.10
CA THR A 240 -7.77 -2.56 -15.87
C THR A 240 -6.85 -3.46 -15.06
N LEU A 241 -6.97 -3.49 -13.74
CA LEU A 241 -6.17 -4.38 -12.90
C LEU A 241 -6.82 -5.76 -12.84
N PRO A 242 -6.09 -6.83 -13.20
CA PRO A 242 -6.54 -8.17 -12.88
C PRO A 242 -6.68 -8.25 -11.36
N THR A 243 -7.83 -8.69 -10.89
CA THR A 243 -8.02 -9.06 -9.49
C THR A 243 -7.14 -10.29 -9.24
N ILE A 244 -5.86 -10.08 -8.88
CA ILE A 244 -4.99 -11.15 -8.45
C ILE A 244 -5.41 -11.49 -7.02
N LEU A 245 -6.55 -12.14 -6.90
CA LEU A 245 -6.91 -13.03 -5.82
C LEU A 245 -7.10 -14.40 -6.44
N ARG A 246 -6.02 -15.00 -6.92
CA ARG A 246 -5.89 -16.45 -7.01
C ARG A 246 -4.88 -16.84 -5.95
N VAL A 247 -5.38 -17.09 -4.75
CA VAL A 247 -4.74 -17.96 -3.78
C VAL A 247 -5.07 -19.38 -4.19
#